data_45959c81e0e08cd8b2f870baaa502594
#
_entry.id   45959c81e0e08cd8b2f870baaa502594
#
_cell.length_a   1.000
_cell.length_b   1.000
_cell.length_c   1.000
_cell.angle_alpha   90.00
_cell.angle_beta   90.00
_cell.angle_gamma   90.00
#
_symmetry.space_group_name_H-M   'P 1'
#
loop_
_entity.id
_entity.type
_entity.pdbx_description
1 polymer ?
#
loop_
_entity_poly.entity_id
_entity_poly.type
_entity_poly.pdbx_seq_one_letter_code
_entity_poly.pdbx_strand_id
1 'polypeptide(L)'
;MSEAVAWRDHLVEDVLAWWMTHGPDPEYGGVLTCWDNAGTTLVSTDKYTWSQGRWIWLTARVAAQAELLGVDAERYLAQARSTAAFVRDHALLPDGSTAYVTDRAGTPKEPVAGQGTSVSVFADLFVALGFAGLAQHDPEWAEPAESILLSAAARIADGTFRSEPYPVPEGRASFALPMILVGVGEQVHRATGSARSLGIVRAAVGAIESTFVRGDEVIEMPPYDDSLLGRHRAPGHTLEALWFLHHARDLAPGTLAADTDRLCDLAAHACQLDWDEEHGGLLRFVDSGGGAPAGRRTDDPYEALVAGTWDTKLWWPHAEALYTTALLARAGGRAELDHWHEWLRDYTLKTFPAGPGEEWIQIRRRDGSPLDEVVALPVKDPFHIARSLLLLAELDKEIQ
;
A
#
# COMPACT_ATOMS: atom_id res chain seq x y z
N MET A 1 7.90 12.49 25.96
CA MET A 1 8.41 11.45 25.06
C MET A 1 8.71 12.13 23.73
N SER A 2 9.79 11.81 23.05
CA SER A 2 9.99 12.29 21.68
C SER A 2 8.97 11.59 20.76
N GLU A 3 8.61 12.21 19.62
CA GLU A 3 7.68 11.60 18.65
C GLU A 3 8.19 10.23 18.17
N ALA A 4 9.50 10.07 17.97
CA ALA A 4 10.14 8.81 17.61
C ALA A 4 9.79 7.65 18.55
N VAL A 5 9.80 7.91 19.86
CA VAL A 5 9.45 6.90 20.87
C VAL A 5 7.96 6.56 20.76
N ALA A 6 7.11 7.55 20.46
CA ALA A 6 5.67 7.32 20.33
C ALA A 6 5.31 6.44 19.10
N TRP A 7 5.95 6.65 17.94
CA TRP A 7 5.73 5.82 16.74
C TRP A 7 6.19 4.38 16.95
N ARG A 8 7.39 4.20 17.51
CA ARG A 8 7.93 2.88 17.84
C ARG A 8 7.05 2.14 18.83
N ASP A 9 6.67 2.79 19.92
CA ASP A 9 5.87 2.14 20.98
C ASP A 9 4.49 1.74 20.45
N HIS A 10 3.81 2.61 19.70
CA HIS A 10 2.52 2.27 19.06
C HIS A 10 2.66 1.12 18.05
N LEU A 11 3.73 1.11 17.25
CA LEU A 11 4.01 0.00 16.33
C LEU A 11 4.18 -1.32 17.08
N VAL A 12 5.04 -1.33 18.11
CA VAL A 12 5.47 -2.57 18.76
C VAL A 12 4.43 -3.07 19.75
N GLU A 13 3.91 -2.17 20.61
CA GLU A 13 3.07 -2.54 21.75
C GLU A 13 1.59 -2.75 21.36
N ASP A 14 1.13 -2.09 20.31
CA ASP A 14 -0.25 -2.21 19.84
C ASP A 14 -0.33 -3.03 18.54
N VAL A 15 0.16 -2.50 17.43
CA VAL A 15 -0.06 -3.08 16.09
C VAL A 15 0.63 -4.44 15.94
N LEU A 16 1.95 -4.52 16.14
CA LEU A 16 2.70 -5.77 15.98
C LEU A 16 2.37 -6.79 17.07
N ALA A 17 2.11 -6.35 18.32
CA ALA A 17 1.71 -7.25 19.39
C ALA A 17 0.39 -7.96 19.06
N TRP A 18 -0.61 -7.22 18.57
CA TRP A 18 -1.87 -7.79 18.13
C TRP A 18 -1.67 -8.76 16.97
N TRP A 19 -0.99 -8.34 15.89
CA TRP A 19 -0.80 -9.17 14.70
C TRP A 19 0.03 -10.42 14.98
N MET A 20 1.10 -10.34 15.75
CA MET A 20 1.94 -11.50 16.11
C MET A 20 1.22 -12.52 17.01
N THR A 21 0.10 -12.11 17.63
CA THR A 21 -0.76 -12.98 18.43
C THR A 21 -1.87 -13.64 17.59
N HIS A 22 -2.45 -12.90 16.64
CA HIS A 22 -3.66 -13.31 15.94
C HIS A 22 -3.44 -13.70 14.47
N GLY A 23 -2.36 -13.21 13.84
CA GLY A 23 -2.10 -13.40 12.42
C GLY A 23 -1.50 -14.76 12.03
N PRO A 24 -0.42 -15.25 12.69
CA PRO A 24 0.25 -16.47 12.27
C PRO A 24 -0.66 -17.70 12.25
N ASP A 25 -0.58 -18.50 11.18
CA ASP A 25 -1.21 -19.84 11.16
C ASP A 25 -0.16 -20.90 11.52
N PRO A 26 -0.20 -21.45 12.76
CA PRO A 26 0.83 -22.38 13.21
C PRO A 26 0.71 -23.78 12.60
N GLU A 27 -0.41 -24.09 11.94
CA GLU A 27 -0.67 -25.41 11.37
C GLU A 27 -0.22 -25.50 9.91
N TYR A 28 -0.52 -24.46 9.10
CA TYR A 28 -0.27 -24.46 7.66
C TYR A 28 0.73 -23.39 7.21
N GLY A 29 1.20 -22.54 8.12
CA GLY A 29 2.02 -21.38 7.75
C GLY A 29 1.21 -20.22 7.14
N GLY A 30 1.89 -19.13 6.80
CA GLY A 30 1.23 -17.92 6.32
C GLY A 30 0.55 -17.13 7.42
N VAL A 31 -0.26 -16.14 7.01
CA VAL A 31 -0.97 -15.22 7.89
C VAL A 31 -2.48 -15.26 7.65
N LEU A 32 -3.25 -15.26 8.74
CA LEU A 32 -4.71 -15.15 8.73
C LEU A 32 -5.09 -13.67 8.86
N THR A 33 -5.67 -13.11 7.81
CA THR A 33 -5.99 -11.67 7.74
C THR A 33 -7.49 -11.37 7.64
N CYS A 34 -8.34 -12.37 7.47
CA CYS A 34 -9.79 -12.17 7.32
C CYS A 34 -10.47 -11.93 8.68
N TRP A 35 -10.04 -10.90 9.39
CA TRP A 35 -10.66 -10.43 10.63
C TRP A 35 -11.73 -9.37 10.33
N ASP A 36 -12.74 -9.29 11.18
CA ASP A 36 -13.71 -8.18 11.13
C ASP A 36 -13.01 -6.83 11.39
N ASN A 37 -13.68 -5.72 11.10
CA ASN A 37 -13.09 -4.40 11.27
C ASN A 37 -12.69 -4.11 12.74
N ALA A 38 -13.39 -4.67 13.71
CA ALA A 38 -13.05 -4.55 15.12
C ALA A 38 -11.85 -5.42 15.56
N GLY A 39 -11.43 -6.39 14.74
CA GLY A 39 -10.35 -7.33 15.08
C GLY A 39 -10.76 -8.39 16.11
N THR A 40 -12.05 -8.61 16.31
CA THR A 40 -12.58 -9.52 17.34
C THR A 40 -12.95 -10.89 16.80
N THR A 41 -13.27 -11.00 15.52
CA THR A 41 -13.77 -12.22 14.90
C THR A 41 -12.99 -12.55 13.64
N LEU A 42 -12.40 -13.75 13.58
CA LEU A 42 -11.85 -14.30 12.35
C LEU A 42 -13.01 -14.81 11.48
N VAL A 43 -13.37 -14.05 10.44
CA VAL A 43 -14.54 -14.32 9.59
C VAL A 43 -14.29 -15.35 8.51
N SER A 44 -13.02 -15.57 8.14
CA SER A 44 -12.59 -16.62 7.21
C SER A 44 -11.14 -17.03 7.51
N THR A 45 -10.79 -18.26 7.16
CA THR A 45 -9.41 -18.75 7.17
C THR A 45 -8.77 -18.74 5.77
N ASP A 46 -9.45 -18.18 4.77
CA ASP A 46 -8.90 -17.98 3.45
C ASP A 46 -7.68 -17.07 3.49
N LYS A 47 -6.69 -17.36 2.66
CA LYS A 47 -5.44 -16.59 2.60
C LYS A 47 -5.34 -15.89 1.27
N TYR A 48 -5.54 -14.57 1.30
CA TYR A 48 -5.33 -13.71 0.14
C TYR A 48 -3.84 -13.51 -0.09
N THR A 49 -3.36 -13.87 -1.27
CA THR A 49 -1.93 -13.83 -1.63
C THR A 49 -1.34 -12.43 -1.52
N TRP A 50 -2.12 -11.41 -1.83
CA TRP A 50 -1.80 -10.01 -1.59
C TRP A 50 -1.35 -9.76 -0.13
N SER A 51 -2.14 -10.21 0.84
CA SER A 51 -1.82 -10.06 2.27
C SER A 51 -0.62 -10.89 2.70
N GLN A 52 -0.44 -12.10 2.12
CA GLN A 52 0.73 -12.93 2.41
C GLN A 52 2.03 -12.24 2.00
N GLY A 53 2.09 -11.70 0.77
CA GLY A 53 3.28 -10.98 0.28
C GLY A 53 3.61 -9.75 1.14
N ARG A 54 2.61 -8.97 1.52
CA ARG A 54 2.76 -7.83 2.43
C ARG A 54 3.27 -8.23 3.82
N TRP A 55 2.77 -9.34 4.38
CA TRP A 55 3.22 -9.86 5.66
C TRP A 55 4.66 -10.35 5.64
N ILE A 56 5.11 -11.00 4.56
CA ILE A 56 6.51 -11.39 4.37
C ILE A 56 7.41 -10.16 4.43
N TRP A 57 7.10 -9.13 3.64
CA TRP A 57 7.88 -7.89 3.61
C TRP A 57 7.94 -7.22 4.98
N LEU A 58 6.78 -7.05 5.63
CA LEU A 58 6.68 -6.39 6.91
C LEU A 58 7.51 -7.10 7.98
N THR A 59 7.35 -8.42 8.12
CA THR A 59 8.04 -9.18 9.15
C THR A 59 9.54 -9.27 8.89
N ALA A 60 9.98 -9.40 7.64
CA ALA A 60 11.39 -9.30 7.27
C ALA A 60 11.97 -7.92 7.59
N ARG A 61 11.23 -6.84 7.30
CA ARG A 61 11.67 -5.46 7.56
C ARG A 61 11.74 -5.15 9.06
N VAL A 62 10.75 -5.62 9.84
CA VAL A 62 10.79 -5.52 11.32
C VAL A 62 12.01 -6.26 11.88
N ALA A 63 12.32 -7.44 11.38
CA ALA A 63 13.53 -8.18 11.77
C ALA A 63 14.82 -7.40 11.45
N ALA A 64 14.89 -6.74 10.29
CA ALA A 64 16.02 -5.90 9.91
C ALA A 64 16.20 -4.67 10.84
N GLN A 65 15.13 -4.19 11.45
CA GLN A 65 15.11 -3.05 12.37
C GLN A 65 14.94 -3.46 13.85
N ALA A 66 15.23 -4.71 14.19
CA ALA A 66 14.98 -5.27 15.52
C ALA A 66 15.67 -4.47 16.64
N GLU A 67 16.88 -3.95 16.41
CA GLU A 67 17.60 -3.11 17.38
C GLU A 67 16.86 -1.78 17.64
N LEU A 68 16.43 -1.10 16.58
CA LEU A 68 15.64 0.14 16.69
C LEU A 68 14.34 -0.10 17.46
N LEU A 69 13.65 -1.20 17.14
CA LEU A 69 12.33 -1.50 17.68
C LEU A 69 12.39 -2.16 19.08
N GLY A 70 13.53 -2.71 19.49
CA GLY A 70 13.64 -3.46 20.73
C GLY A 70 12.90 -4.81 20.69
N VAL A 71 12.84 -5.47 19.54
CA VAL A 71 12.12 -6.74 19.34
C VAL A 71 13.07 -7.90 19.04
N ASP A 72 12.57 -9.13 19.17
CA ASP A 72 13.30 -10.33 18.80
C ASP A 72 13.25 -10.54 17.27
N ALA A 73 14.37 -10.28 16.59
CA ALA A 73 14.52 -10.41 15.15
C ALA A 73 14.12 -11.81 14.63
N GLU A 74 14.55 -12.87 15.31
CA GLU A 74 14.31 -14.25 14.84
C GLU A 74 12.83 -14.62 14.89
N ARG A 75 12.08 -14.11 15.84
CA ARG A 75 10.63 -14.30 15.91
C ARG A 75 9.91 -13.77 14.67
N TYR A 76 10.29 -12.58 14.19
CA TYR A 76 9.70 -11.97 12.98
C TYR A 76 10.23 -12.64 11.71
N LEU A 77 11.51 -12.96 11.66
CA LEU A 77 12.11 -13.64 10.51
C LEU A 77 11.54 -15.04 10.31
N ALA A 78 11.24 -15.77 11.40
CA ALA A 78 10.55 -17.05 11.33
C ALA A 78 9.17 -16.92 10.68
N GLN A 79 8.43 -15.83 10.94
CA GLN A 79 7.13 -15.55 10.29
C GLN A 79 7.31 -15.24 8.80
N ALA A 80 8.30 -14.42 8.44
CA ALA A 80 8.60 -14.13 7.04
C ALA A 80 8.91 -15.41 6.26
N ARG A 81 9.79 -16.27 6.79
CA ARG A 81 10.17 -17.55 6.20
C ARG A 81 9.00 -18.53 6.07
N SER A 82 8.21 -18.68 7.12
CA SER A 82 7.03 -19.56 7.12
C SER A 82 6.00 -19.12 6.07
N THR A 83 5.75 -17.81 5.98
CA THR A 83 4.80 -17.26 4.99
C THR A 83 5.35 -17.36 3.57
N ALA A 84 6.64 -17.09 3.37
CA ALA A 84 7.28 -17.23 2.05
C ALA A 84 7.25 -18.68 1.54
N ALA A 85 7.51 -19.66 2.43
CA ALA A 85 7.38 -21.08 2.12
C ALA A 85 5.93 -21.42 1.72
N PHE A 86 4.94 -20.97 2.50
CA PHE A 86 3.52 -21.15 2.17
C PHE A 86 3.18 -20.59 0.77
N VAL A 87 3.58 -19.36 0.47
CA VAL A 87 3.32 -18.74 -0.84
C VAL A 87 4.01 -19.52 -1.96
N ARG A 88 5.28 -19.88 -1.81
CA ARG A 88 6.03 -20.64 -2.81
C ARG A 88 5.37 -21.98 -3.11
N ASP A 89 4.94 -22.70 -2.08
CA ASP A 89 4.48 -24.08 -2.21
C ASP A 89 3.00 -24.17 -2.63
N HIS A 90 2.21 -23.11 -2.42
CA HIS A 90 0.76 -23.13 -2.59
C HIS A 90 0.17 -22.05 -3.50
N ALA A 91 0.76 -20.86 -3.52
CA ALA A 91 0.19 -19.73 -4.26
C ALA A 91 0.89 -19.44 -5.59
N LEU A 92 2.18 -19.82 -5.76
CA LEU A 92 2.86 -19.67 -7.04
C LEU A 92 2.31 -20.68 -8.06
N LEU A 93 1.97 -20.17 -9.26
CA LEU A 93 1.44 -20.96 -10.35
C LEU A 93 2.54 -21.27 -11.38
N PRO A 94 2.37 -22.35 -12.19
CA PRO A 94 3.39 -22.79 -13.17
C PRO A 94 3.74 -21.75 -14.23
N ASP A 95 2.85 -20.76 -14.50
CA ASP A 95 3.07 -19.68 -15.45
C ASP A 95 3.80 -18.47 -14.86
N GLY A 96 4.21 -18.54 -13.58
CA GLY A 96 4.90 -17.47 -12.87
C GLY A 96 3.98 -16.37 -12.32
N SER A 97 2.67 -16.55 -12.41
CA SER A 97 1.68 -15.74 -11.69
C SER A 97 1.37 -16.31 -10.32
N THR A 98 0.49 -15.66 -9.55
CA THR A 98 0.05 -16.17 -8.26
C THR A 98 -1.45 -16.42 -8.22
N ALA A 99 -1.89 -17.40 -7.45
CA ALA A 99 -3.29 -17.54 -7.09
C ALA A 99 -3.70 -16.33 -6.23
N TYR A 100 -4.86 -15.75 -6.52
CA TYR A 100 -5.39 -14.60 -5.81
C TYR A 100 -5.73 -14.91 -4.36
N VAL A 101 -6.28 -16.08 -4.12
CA VAL A 101 -6.69 -16.57 -2.81
C VAL A 101 -6.55 -18.09 -2.75
N THR A 102 -6.18 -18.61 -1.59
CA THR A 102 -6.17 -20.03 -1.26
C THR A 102 -7.12 -20.31 -0.09
N ASP A 103 -7.51 -21.57 0.10
CA ASP A 103 -8.04 -21.99 1.38
C ASP A 103 -6.94 -21.99 2.46
N ARG A 104 -7.28 -22.30 3.70
CA ARG A 104 -6.33 -22.31 4.82
C ARG A 104 -5.13 -23.24 4.58
N ALA A 105 -5.38 -24.40 3.96
CA ALA A 105 -4.36 -25.42 3.72
C ALA A 105 -3.50 -25.13 2.47
N GLY A 106 -3.87 -24.10 1.67
CA GLY A 106 -3.11 -23.68 0.51
C GLY A 106 -3.68 -24.13 -0.84
N THR A 107 -4.89 -24.68 -0.90
CA THR A 107 -5.53 -25.01 -2.18
C THR A 107 -6.01 -23.72 -2.86
N PRO A 108 -5.54 -23.39 -4.10
CA PRO A 108 -6.01 -22.24 -4.85
C PRO A 108 -7.52 -22.28 -5.10
N LYS A 109 -8.19 -21.13 -4.95
CA LYS A 109 -9.63 -20.97 -5.17
C LYS A 109 -9.89 -20.00 -6.33
N GLU A 110 -10.91 -20.25 -7.10
CA GLU A 110 -11.44 -19.27 -8.05
C GLU A 110 -12.27 -18.24 -7.29
N PRO A 111 -11.86 -16.94 -7.24
CA PRO A 111 -12.66 -15.93 -6.58
C PRO A 111 -13.96 -15.61 -7.33
N VAL A 112 -13.95 -15.81 -8.65
CA VAL A 112 -15.11 -15.72 -9.54
C VAL A 112 -15.15 -16.98 -10.40
N ALA A 113 -16.26 -17.69 -10.36
CA ALA A 113 -16.41 -18.97 -11.06
C ALA A 113 -16.09 -18.86 -12.56
N GLY A 114 -15.24 -19.76 -13.06
CA GLY A 114 -14.84 -19.83 -14.48
C GLY A 114 -13.80 -18.79 -14.91
N GLN A 115 -13.25 -18.03 -13.96
CA GLN A 115 -12.24 -16.99 -14.27
C GLN A 115 -10.82 -17.39 -13.91
N GLY A 116 -10.61 -18.61 -13.40
CA GLY A 116 -9.31 -19.09 -12.95
C GLY A 116 -8.91 -18.51 -11.59
N THR A 117 -7.70 -18.86 -11.15
CA THR A 117 -7.21 -18.52 -9.82
C THR A 117 -6.31 -17.27 -9.80
N SER A 118 -5.67 -16.92 -10.94
CA SER A 118 -4.84 -15.72 -11.08
C SER A 118 -5.64 -14.58 -11.70
N VAL A 119 -6.17 -13.69 -10.87
CA VAL A 119 -7.06 -12.60 -11.31
C VAL A 119 -6.55 -11.21 -10.92
N SER A 120 -5.36 -11.11 -10.33
CA SER A 120 -4.83 -9.81 -9.89
C SER A 120 -3.32 -9.76 -9.99
N VAL A 121 -2.82 -8.90 -10.86
CA VAL A 121 -1.39 -8.58 -10.97
C VAL A 121 -0.82 -7.95 -9.69
N PHE A 122 -1.66 -7.33 -8.89
CA PHE A 122 -1.24 -6.78 -7.59
C PHE A 122 -0.85 -7.89 -6.60
N ALA A 123 -1.51 -9.06 -6.66
CA ALA A 123 -1.11 -10.21 -5.84
C ALA A 123 0.32 -10.64 -6.18
N ASP A 124 0.67 -10.71 -7.46
CA ASP A 124 2.02 -11.01 -7.92
C ASP A 124 3.03 -9.99 -7.42
N LEU A 125 2.70 -8.70 -7.59
CA LEU A 125 3.60 -7.61 -7.19
C LEU A 125 3.84 -7.58 -5.68
N PHE A 126 2.83 -7.88 -4.85
CA PHE A 126 3.06 -7.97 -3.40
C PHE A 126 3.85 -9.21 -2.99
N VAL A 127 3.75 -10.33 -3.73
CA VAL A 127 4.66 -11.47 -3.51
C VAL A 127 6.09 -11.10 -3.89
N ALA A 128 6.31 -10.42 -5.02
CA ALA A 128 7.63 -9.92 -5.41
C ALA A 128 8.21 -8.99 -4.33
N LEU A 129 7.38 -8.08 -3.78
CA LEU A 129 7.77 -7.21 -2.66
C LEU A 129 8.18 -8.01 -1.43
N GLY A 130 7.37 -8.99 -1.04
CA GLY A 130 7.63 -9.86 0.11
C GLY A 130 8.95 -10.61 -0.03
N PHE A 131 9.16 -11.26 -1.17
CA PHE A 131 10.38 -12.00 -1.44
C PHE A 131 11.61 -11.09 -1.51
N ALA A 132 11.49 -9.87 -2.08
CA ALA A 132 12.57 -8.88 -2.08
C ALA A 132 12.95 -8.42 -0.66
N GLY A 133 11.95 -8.23 0.22
CA GLY A 133 12.19 -7.91 1.62
C GLY A 133 12.93 -9.04 2.35
N LEU A 134 12.50 -10.28 2.14
CA LEU A 134 13.13 -11.45 2.76
C LEU A 134 14.54 -11.74 2.18
N ALA A 135 14.79 -11.39 0.92
CA ALA A 135 16.10 -11.57 0.28
C ALA A 135 17.23 -10.81 0.97
N GLN A 136 16.94 -9.79 1.77
CA GLN A 136 17.94 -9.10 2.60
C GLN A 136 18.53 -10.01 3.70
N HIS A 137 17.80 -11.04 4.11
CA HIS A 137 18.20 -12.01 5.10
C HIS A 137 18.61 -13.35 4.46
N ASP A 138 17.83 -13.79 3.48
CA ASP A 138 17.97 -15.08 2.79
C ASP A 138 18.06 -14.82 1.28
N PRO A 139 19.27 -14.65 0.70
CA PRO A 139 19.49 -14.21 -0.69
C PRO A 139 18.84 -15.08 -1.77
N GLU A 140 18.46 -16.31 -1.46
CA GLU A 140 17.77 -17.23 -2.37
C GLU A 140 16.41 -16.70 -2.87
N TRP A 141 15.79 -15.74 -2.17
CA TRP A 141 14.51 -15.13 -2.56
C TRP A 141 14.64 -14.00 -3.57
N ALA A 142 15.87 -13.54 -3.86
CA ALA A 142 16.08 -12.43 -4.78
C ALA A 142 15.67 -12.74 -6.23
N GLU A 143 16.07 -13.91 -6.73
CA GLU A 143 15.72 -14.34 -8.10
C GLU A 143 14.20 -14.60 -8.26
N PRO A 144 13.51 -15.32 -7.37
CA PRO A 144 12.06 -15.41 -7.40
C PRO A 144 11.34 -14.06 -7.39
N ALA A 145 11.78 -13.11 -6.55
CA ALA A 145 11.22 -11.76 -6.50
C ALA A 145 11.34 -11.04 -7.86
N GLU A 146 12.51 -11.09 -8.49
CA GLU A 146 12.71 -10.49 -9.80
C GLU A 146 11.89 -11.18 -10.90
N SER A 147 11.86 -12.49 -10.92
CA SER A 147 11.10 -13.26 -11.92
C SER A 147 9.62 -12.89 -11.92
N ILE A 148 9.02 -12.80 -10.73
CA ILE A 148 7.61 -12.40 -10.59
C ILE A 148 7.39 -10.95 -11.02
N LEU A 149 8.27 -10.01 -10.60
CA LEU A 149 8.18 -8.61 -11.02
C LEU A 149 8.23 -8.47 -12.54
N LEU A 150 9.17 -9.15 -13.21
CA LEU A 150 9.33 -9.10 -14.66
C LEU A 150 8.11 -9.65 -15.39
N SER A 151 7.57 -10.78 -14.92
CA SER A 151 6.35 -11.38 -15.47
C SER A 151 5.14 -10.44 -15.32
N ALA A 152 4.95 -9.87 -14.13
CA ALA A 152 3.87 -8.91 -13.87
C ALA A 152 3.99 -7.65 -14.73
N ALA A 153 5.19 -7.06 -14.80
CA ALA A 153 5.46 -5.87 -15.61
C ALA A 153 5.22 -6.11 -17.11
N ALA A 154 5.60 -7.28 -17.63
CA ALA A 154 5.34 -7.66 -19.02
C ALA A 154 3.83 -7.74 -19.31
N ARG A 155 3.05 -8.41 -18.45
CA ARG A 155 1.59 -8.50 -18.59
C ARG A 155 0.91 -7.13 -18.51
N ILE A 156 1.41 -6.23 -17.66
CA ILE A 156 0.92 -4.84 -17.59
C ILE A 156 1.21 -4.12 -18.90
N ALA A 157 2.43 -4.22 -19.43
CA ALA A 157 2.83 -3.57 -20.67
C ALA A 157 2.05 -4.07 -21.89
N ASP A 158 1.76 -5.37 -21.94
CA ASP A 158 1.02 -6.02 -23.04
C ASP A 158 -0.51 -5.90 -22.88
N GLY A 159 -1.01 -5.35 -21.77
CA GLY A 159 -2.45 -5.24 -21.49
C GLY A 159 -3.13 -6.59 -21.22
N THR A 160 -2.38 -7.64 -20.88
CA THR A 160 -2.88 -9.00 -20.63
C THR A 160 -3.07 -9.30 -19.14
N PHE A 161 -3.01 -8.27 -18.29
CA PHE A 161 -3.20 -8.38 -16.86
C PHE A 161 -4.67 -8.33 -16.45
N ARG A 162 -4.93 -8.79 -15.23
CA ARG A 162 -6.18 -8.55 -14.48
C ARG A 162 -5.85 -7.84 -13.17
N SER A 163 -6.81 -7.10 -12.62
CA SER A 163 -6.61 -6.25 -11.45
C SER A 163 -7.75 -6.32 -10.43
N GLU A 164 -8.30 -7.54 -10.24
CA GLU A 164 -9.31 -7.72 -9.18
C GLU A 164 -8.76 -7.25 -7.81
N PRO A 165 -9.61 -6.68 -6.94
CA PRO A 165 -11.07 -6.58 -7.04
C PRO A 165 -11.59 -5.38 -7.83
N TYR A 166 -10.70 -4.56 -8.38
CA TYR A 166 -11.04 -3.33 -9.11
C TYR A 166 -10.46 -3.37 -10.53
N PRO A 167 -11.16 -4.01 -11.49
CA PRO A 167 -10.75 -4.00 -12.89
C PRO A 167 -10.59 -2.59 -13.43
N VAL A 168 -9.54 -2.37 -14.22
CA VAL A 168 -9.33 -1.09 -14.88
C VAL A 168 -10.43 -0.86 -15.91
N PRO A 169 -11.17 0.26 -15.85
CA PRO A 169 -12.23 0.57 -16.81
C PRO A 169 -11.74 0.64 -18.25
N GLU A 170 -12.54 0.18 -19.20
CA GLU A 170 -12.18 0.19 -20.61
C GLU A 170 -11.84 1.60 -21.11
N GLY A 171 -10.75 1.72 -21.86
CA GLY A 171 -10.27 2.99 -22.41
C GLY A 171 -9.59 3.92 -21.39
N ARG A 172 -9.36 3.44 -20.16
CA ARG A 172 -8.68 4.19 -19.11
C ARG A 172 -7.33 3.57 -18.75
N ALA A 173 -6.39 4.41 -18.32
CA ALA A 173 -5.21 3.95 -17.61
C ALA A 173 -5.44 4.07 -16.09
N SER A 174 -4.77 3.25 -15.30
CA SER A 174 -4.85 3.30 -13.83
C SER A 174 -3.52 3.76 -13.24
N PHE A 175 -3.54 4.79 -12.41
CA PHE A 175 -2.37 5.30 -11.70
C PHE A 175 -1.76 4.27 -10.76
N ALA A 176 -2.58 3.42 -10.16
CA ALA A 176 -2.10 2.37 -9.24
C ALA A 176 -1.06 1.42 -9.87
N LEU A 177 -1.09 1.21 -11.20
CA LEU A 177 -0.15 0.31 -11.87
C LEU A 177 1.29 0.84 -11.91
N PRO A 178 1.59 2.03 -12.48
CA PRO A 178 2.96 2.56 -12.42
C PRO A 178 3.38 2.90 -10.99
N MET A 179 2.48 3.36 -10.12
CA MET A 179 2.76 3.60 -8.72
C MET A 179 3.35 2.37 -8.03
N ILE A 180 2.67 1.23 -8.10
CA ILE A 180 3.14 -0.01 -7.45
C ILE A 180 4.42 -0.55 -8.10
N LEU A 181 4.61 -0.35 -9.42
CA LEU A 181 5.84 -0.74 -10.10
C LEU A 181 7.06 0.08 -9.65
N VAL A 182 6.88 1.36 -9.26
CA VAL A 182 7.97 2.14 -8.65
C VAL A 182 8.33 1.55 -7.28
N GLY A 183 7.37 1.36 -6.39
CA GLY A 183 7.63 0.88 -5.02
C GLY A 183 8.20 -0.54 -4.98
N VAL A 184 7.56 -1.48 -5.69
CA VAL A 184 8.02 -2.88 -5.74
C VAL A 184 9.32 -3.00 -6.53
N GLY A 185 9.42 -2.32 -7.67
CA GLY A 185 10.61 -2.34 -8.52
C GLY A 185 11.85 -1.82 -7.80
N GLU A 186 11.72 -0.76 -7.00
CA GLU A 186 12.78 -0.21 -6.15
C GLU A 186 13.27 -1.27 -5.15
N GLN A 187 12.39 -1.93 -4.43
CA GLN A 187 12.74 -2.96 -3.45
C GLN A 187 13.42 -4.18 -4.11
N VAL A 188 12.88 -4.65 -5.23
CA VAL A 188 13.48 -5.76 -5.99
C VAL A 188 14.85 -5.37 -6.56
N HIS A 189 15.00 -4.12 -7.07
CA HIS A 189 16.30 -3.65 -7.55
C HIS A 189 17.33 -3.59 -6.43
N ARG A 190 16.96 -3.09 -5.24
CA ARG A 190 17.88 -3.06 -4.09
C ARG A 190 18.29 -4.46 -3.63
N ALA A 191 17.39 -5.44 -3.73
CA ALA A 191 17.68 -6.83 -3.38
C ALA A 191 18.57 -7.55 -4.42
N THR A 192 18.46 -7.20 -5.72
CA THR A 192 19.10 -7.94 -6.82
C THR A 192 20.25 -7.23 -7.51
N GLY A 193 20.28 -5.88 -7.47
CA GLY A 193 21.16 -5.05 -8.30
C GLY A 193 20.87 -5.13 -9.80
N SER A 194 19.74 -5.71 -10.21
CA SER A 194 19.46 -6.02 -11.62
C SER A 194 19.14 -4.78 -12.45
N ALA A 195 19.74 -4.72 -13.64
CA ALA A 195 19.41 -3.68 -14.62
C ALA A 195 17.98 -3.79 -15.18
N ARG A 196 17.37 -4.99 -15.13
CA ARG A 196 15.99 -5.20 -15.60
C ARG A 196 14.98 -4.57 -14.64
N SER A 197 15.11 -4.83 -13.35
CA SER A 197 14.28 -4.21 -12.33
C SER A 197 14.46 -2.68 -12.31
N LEU A 198 15.69 -2.17 -12.48
CA LEU A 198 15.95 -0.74 -12.64
C LEU A 198 15.24 -0.17 -13.86
N GLY A 199 15.21 -0.90 -14.97
CA GLY A 199 14.48 -0.52 -16.18
C GLY A 199 12.98 -0.34 -15.92
N ILE A 200 12.38 -1.22 -15.13
CA ILE A 200 10.95 -1.13 -14.74
C ILE A 200 10.70 0.14 -13.90
N VAL A 201 11.54 0.40 -12.88
CA VAL A 201 11.42 1.62 -12.06
C VAL A 201 11.43 2.87 -12.93
N ARG A 202 12.43 3.01 -13.82
CA ARG A 202 12.56 4.18 -14.69
C ARG A 202 11.40 4.34 -15.67
N ALA A 203 10.92 3.24 -16.23
CA ALA A 203 9.75 3.26 -17.11
C ALA A 203 8.48 3.68 -16.36
N ALA A 204 8.30 3.17 -15.14
CA ALA A 204 7.15 3.51 -14.30
C ALA A 204 7.17 4.98 -13.84
N VAL A 205 8.34 5.52 -13.43
CA VAL A 205 8.51 6.94 -13.12
C VAL A 205 8.18 7.80 -14.35
N GLY A 206 8.70 7.46 -15.52
CA GLY A 206 8.42 8.18 -16.78
C GLY A 206 6.94 8.14 -17.16
N ALA A 207 6.26 7.01 -16.92
CA ALA A 207 4.81 6.88 -17.13
C ALA A 207 4.01 7.77 -16.19
N ILE A 208 4.38 7.84 -14.90
CA ILE A 208 3.75 8.73 -13.92
C ILE A 208 3.89 10.17 -14.39
N GLU A 209 5.09 10.61 -14.69
CA GLU A 209 5.39 11.98 -15.08
C GLU A 209 4.66 12.40 -16.35
N SER A 210 4.67 11.55 -17.39
CA SER A 210 4.11 11.90 -18.71
C SER A 210 2.60 11.73 -18.82
N THR A 211 2.00 10.84 -18.05
CA THR A 211 0.59 10.43 -18.24
C THR A 211 -0.32 10.85 -17.10
N PHE A 212 0.20 10.82 -15.86
CA PHE A 212 -0.64 10.99 -14.68
C PHE A 212 -0.45 12.33 -13.97
N VAL A 213 0.69 13.00 -14.12
CA VAL A 213 0.90 14.33 -13.52
C VAL A 213 0.44 15.43 -14.49
N ARG A 214 -0.45 16.30 -14.01
CA ARG A 214 -0.97 17.43 -14.76
C ARG A 214 -1.07 18.68 -13.89
N GLY A 215 -0.23 19.68 -14.15
CA GLY A 215 -0.16 20.82 -13.21
C GLY A 215 0.16 20.28 -11.81
N ASP A 216 -0.53 20.73 -10.79
CA ASP A 216 -0.29 20.32 -9.40
C ASP A 216 -1.10 19.08 -8.97
N GLU A 217 -1.70 18.38 -9.92
CA GLU A 217 -2.54 17.22 -9.67
C GLU A 217 -1.96 15.91 -10.20
N VAL A 218 -2.29 14.81 -9.53
CA VAL A 218 -2.17 13.45 -10.06
C VAL A 218 -3.55 12.96 -10.48
N ILE A 219 -3.67 12.50 -11.73
CA ILE A 219 -4.91 11.99 -12.31
C ILE A 219 -4.98 10.50 -12.07
N GLU A 220 -6.03 10.03 -11.38
CA GLU A 220 -6.19 8.62 -11.04
C GLU A 220 -6.46 7.74 -12.26
N MET A 221 -7.34 8.20 -13.17
CA MET A 221 -7.76 7.42 -14.36
C MET A 221 -7.82 8.27 -15.63
N PRO A 222 -6.67 8.57 -16.25
CA PRO A 222 -6.67 9.24 -17.57
C PRO A 222 -7.46 8.43 -18.63
N PRO A 223 -8.01 9.10 -19.68
CA PRO A 223 -7.87 10.52 -19.98
C PRO A 223 -8.64 11.42 -19.02
N TYR A 224 -8.12 12.65 -18.80
CA TYR A 224 -8.84 13.70 -18.10
C TYR A 224 -9.96 14.24 -19.02
N ASP A 225 -11.21 14.01 -18.60
CA ASP A 225 -12.42 14.43 -19.32
C ASP A 225 -13.51 14.86 -18.33
N ASP A 226 -14.71 15.14 -18.81
CA ASP A 226 -15.87 15.55 -17.99
C ASP A 226 -16.61 14.41 -17.30
N SER A 227 -16.15 13.17 -17.49
CA SER A 227 -16.74 12.01 -16.81
C SER A 227 -16.36 11.96 -15.33
N LEU A 228 -17.16 11.25 -14.54
CA LEU A 228 -16.85 11.02 -13.13
C LEU A 228 -15.46 10.39 -12.97
N LEU A 229 -15.13 9.37 -13.78
CA LEU A 229 -13.83 8.69 -13.68
C LEU A 229 -12.66 9.55 -14.16
N GLY A 230 -12.85 10.45 -15.13
CA GLY A 230 -11.82 11.41 -15.54
C GLY A 230 -11.57 12.50 -14.50
N ARG A 231 -12.58 12.84 -13.73
CA ARG A 231 -12.54 13.93 -12.72
C ARG A 231 -12.14 13.46 -11.33
N HIS A 232 -12.48 12.22 -10.92
CA HIS A 232 -12.18 11.78 -9.56
C HIS A 232 -10.67 11.70 -9.30
N ARG A 233 -10.30 11.92 -8.05
CA ARG A 233 -8.94 11.76 -7.51
C ARG A 233 -8.97 10.78 -6.36
N ALA A 234 -7.86 10.07 -6.18
CA ALA A 234 -7.60 9.22 -5.03
C ALA A 234 -6.32 9.71 -4.31
N PRO A 235 -6.43 10.77 -3.50
CA PRO A 235 -5.25 11.41 -2.89
C PRO A 235 -4.41 10.45 -2.05
N GLY A 236 -5.01 9.40 -1.48
CA GLY A 236 -4.25 8.35 -0.82
C GLY A 236 -3.22 7.68 -1.73
N HIS A 237 -3.59 7.36 -2.98
CA HIS A 237 -2.63 6.86 -3.98
C HIS A 237 -1.58 7.90 -4.35
N THR A 238 -1.98 9.16 -4.48
CA THR A 238 -1.03 10.25 -4.72
C THR A 238 0.01 10.31 -3.61
N LEU A 239 -0.42 10.37 -2.36
CA LEU A 239 0.48 10.47 -1.20
C LEU A 239 1.40 9.24 -1.09
N GLU A 240 0.89 8.02 -1.29
CA GLU A 240 1.71 6.81 -1.32
C GLU A 240 2.75 6.87 -2.44
N ALA A 241 2.36 7.26 -3.65
CA ALA A 241 3.27 7.34 -4.79
C ALA A 241 4.41 8.35 -4.57
N LEU A 242 4.15 9.47 -3.91
CA LEU A 242 5.15 10.53 -3.73
C LEU A 242 6.33 10.07 -2.87
N TRP A 243 6.10 9.28 -1.84
CA TRP A 243 7.23 8.73 -1.11
C TRP A 243 7.91 7.56 -1.84
N PHE A 244 7.19 6.75 -2.64
CA PHE A 244 7.82 5.78 -3.53
C PHE A 244 8.77 6.47 -4.51
N LEU A 245 8.32 7.56 -5.14
CA LEU A 245 9.14 8.37 -6.03
C LEU A 245 10.36 8.92 -5.30
N HIS A 246 10.19 9.52 -4.12
CA HIS A 246 11.30 10.05 -3.35
C HIS A 246 12.34 8.97 -2.96
N HIS A 247 11.88 7.76 -2.62
CA HIS A 247 12.78 6.63 -2.35
C HIS A 247 13.54 6.16 -3.60
N ALA A 248 12.93 6.27 -4.78
CA ALA A 248 13.53 5.92 -6.05
C ALA A 248 14.38 7.04 -6.71
N ARG A 249 14.59 8.19 -6.04
CA ARG A 249 15.24 9.38 -6.61
C ARG A 249 16.65 9.14 -7.16
N ASP A 250 17.42 8.28 -6.53
CA ASP A 250 18.76 7.88 -6.95
C ASP A 250 18.75 6.90 -8.14
N LEU A 251 17.65 6.19 -8.33
CA LEU A 251 17.45 5.23 -9.42
C LEU A 251 16.96 5.90 -10.71
N ALA A 252 16.28 7.04 -10.60
CA ALA A 252 15.74 7.79 -11.73
C ALA A 252 16.13 9.29 -11.67
N PRO A 253 17.43 9.61 -11.73
CA PRO A 253 17.88 11.00 -11.65
C PRO A 253 17.40 11.83 -12.84
N GLY A 254 17.09 13.12 -12.58
CA GLY A 254 16.60 14.06 -13.59
C GLY A 254 15.13 13.86 -14.00
N THR A 255 14.37 13.09 -13.25
CA THR A 255 12.94 12.91 -13.40
C THR A 255 12.18 13.47 -12.19
N LEU A 256 10.85 13.40 -12.20
CA LEU A 256 9.99 13.75 -11.08
C LEU A 256 10.44 13.13 -9.75
N ALA A 257 10.93 11.88 -9.77
CA ALA A 257 11.40 11.20 -8.56
C ALA A 257 12.54 11.96 -7.85
N ALA A 258 13.38 12.67 -8.57
CA ALA A 258 14.50 13.45 -8.04
C ALA A 258 14.16 14.94 -7.78
N ASP A 259 12.95 15.38 -8.11
CA ASP A 259 12.49 16.76 -7.91
C ASP A 259 11.70 16.87 -6.59
N THR A 260 12.43 17.02 -5.49
CA THR A 260 11.83 17.09 -4.14
C THR A 260 10.86 18.26 -4.00
N ASP A 261 11.15 19.44 -4.57
CA ASP A 261 10.25 20.58 -4.50
C ASP A 261 8.91 20.27 -5.18
N ARG A 262 8.97 19.63 -6.34
CA ARG A 262 7.78 19.22 -7.07
C ARG A 262 6.97 18.17 -6.32
N LEU A 263 7.63 17.19 -5.69
CA LEU A 263 6.95 16.21 -4.84
C LEU A 263 6.26 16.88 -3.64
N CYS A 264 6.89 17.90 -3.05
CA CYS A 264 6.27 18.69 -1.96
C CYS A 264 5.02 19.44 -2.43
N ASP A 265 5.06 20.09 -3.60
CA ASP A 265 3.90 20.80 -4.16
C ASP A 265 2.73 19.85 -4.41
N LEU A 266 2.98 18.68 -5.01
CA LEU A 266 1.97 17.65 -5.23
C LEU A 266 1.40 17.10 -3.91
N ALA A 267 2.23 16.92 -2.87
CA ALA A 267 1.78 16.44 -1.57
C ALA A 267 0.88 17.48 -0.86
N ALA A 268 1.30 18.73 -0.85
CA ALA A 268 0.51 19.82 -0.26
C ALA A 268 -0.84 19.97 -0.96
N HIS A 269 -0.84 19.95 -2.30
CA HIS A 269 -2.08 19.99 -3.08
C HIS A 269 -3.00 18.79 -2.79
N ALA A 270 -2.46 17.57 -2.74
CA ALA A 270 -3.23 16.37 -2.43
C ALA A 270 -3.87 16.46 -1.02
N CYS A 271 -3.11 16.89 -0.02
CA CYS A 271 -3.64 17.08 1.33
C CYS A 271 -4.76 18.13 1.35
N GLN A 272 -4.57 19.27 0.69
CA GLN A 272 -5.58 20.34 0.62
C GLN A 272 -6.86 19.88 -0.10
N LEU A 273 -6.72 19.14 -1.20
CA LEU A 273 -7.85 18.67 -1.99
C LEU A 273 -8.70 17.64 -1.24
N ASP A 274 -8.05 16.79 -0.43
CA ASP A 274 -8.66 15.62 0.20
C ASP A 274 -9.14 15.85 1.63
N TRP A 275 -8.70 16.96 2.26
CA TRP A 275 -9.05 17.24 3.64
C TRP A 275 -10.55 17.52 3.80
N ASP A 276 -11.20 16.80 4.70
CA ASP A 276 -12.60 17.02 5.06
C ASP A 276 -12.70 18.17 6.08
N GLU A 277 -13.08 19.34 5.61
CA GLU A 277 -13.22 20.55 6.45
C GLU A 277 -14.30 20.43 7.53
N GLU A 278 -15.26 19.52 7.37
CA GLU A 278 -16.36 19.36 8.32
C GLU A 278 -16.02 18.38 9.45
N HIS A 279 -15.36 17.27 9.12
CA HIS A 279 -15.10 16.18 10.06
C HIS A 279 -13.61 15.91 10.30
N GLY A 280 -12.73 16.56 9.54
CA GLY A 280 -11.28 16.28 9.53
C GLY A 280 -10.93 14.98 8.83
N GLY A 281 -9.63 14.76 8.61
CA GLY A 281 -9.08 13.58 7.94
C GLY A 281 -9.33 13.55 6.44
N LEU A 282 -8.72 12.57 5.78
CA LEU A 282 -8.75 12.44 4.33
C LEU A 282 -10.01 11.70 3.87
N LEU A 283 -10.59 12.15 2.77
CA LEU A 283 -11.67 11.47 2.06
C LEU A 283 -11.07 10.35 1.17
N ARG A 284 -11.85 9.33 0.84
CA ARG A 284 -11.39 8.24 -0.01
C ARG A 284 -11.21 8.66 -1.46
N PHE A 285 -12.19 9.39 -1.99
CA PHE A 285 -12.18 9.94 -3.35
C PHE A 285 -12.73 11.35 -3.33
N VAL A 286 -12.18 12.21 -4.17
CA VAL A 286 -12.66 13.59 -4.33
C VAL A 286 -12.80 13.96 -5.79
N ASP A 287 -13.57 14.98 -6.10
CA ASP A 287 -13.58 15.63 -7.41
C ASP A 287 -12.28 16.42 -7.63
N SER A 288 -11.87 16.63 -8.87
CA SER A 288 -10.74 17.52 -9.23
C SER A 288 -10.90 18.95 -8.73
N GLY A 289 -12.09 19.37 -8.41
CA GLY A 289 -12.39 20.67 -7.76
C GLY A 289 -12.58 20.57 -6.25
N GLY A 290 -12.33 19.41 -5.64
CA GLY A 290 -12.59 19.14 -4.23
C GLY A 290 -14.03 18.69 -3.95
N GLY A 291 -14.23 18.08 -2.79
CA GLY A 291 -15.53 17.57 -2.35
C GLY A 291 -15.98 16.30 -3.08
N ALA A 292 -17.30 16.07 -3.07
CA ALA A 292 -17.89 14.84 -3.63
C ALA A 292 -17.60 14.67 -5.13
N PRO A 293 -17.17 13.47 -5.58
CA PRO A 293 -16.93 13.20 -7.00
C PRO A 293 -18.15 13.51 -7.87
N ALA A 294 -17.94 14.26 -8.93
CA ALA A 294 -18.96 14.71 -9.86
C ALA A 294 -18.50 14.49 -11.31
N GLY A 295 -19.45 14.56 -12.25
CA GLY A 295 -19.16 14.41 -13.68
C GLY A 295 -20.19 13.58 -14.39
N ARG A 296 -20.04 13.47 -15.72
CA ARG A 296 -20.90 12.66 -16.57
C ARG A 296 -20.69 11.17 -16.24
N ARG A 297 -21.78 10.43 -16.10
CA ARG A 297 -21.75 8.98 -15.89
C ARG A 297 -21.50 8.24 -17.20
N THR A 298 -20.74 7.15 -17.13
CA THR A 298 -20.41 6.28 -18.26
C THR A 298 -20.97 4.85 -18.09
N ASP A 299 -21.68 4.61 -16.98
CA ASP A 299 -22.24 3.30 -16.57
C ASP A 299 -21.16 2.23 -16.28
N ASP A 300 -19.91 2.64 -16.07
CA ASP A 300 -18.86 1.72 -15.63
C ASP A 300 -19.10 1.33 -14.15
N PRO A 301 -18.95 0.03 -13.79
CA PRO A 301 -19.13 -0.42 -12.40
C PRO A 301 -18.24 0.31 -11.38
N TYR A 302 -17.05 0.77 -11.78
CA TYR A 302 -16.14 1.51 -10.91
C TYR A 302 -16.73 2.85 -10.44
N GLU A 303 -17.63 3.47 -11.23
CA GLU A 303 -18.32 4.69 -10.84
C GLU A 303 -19.21 4.51 -9.60
N ALA A 304 -19.78 3.33 -9.41
CA ALA A 304 -20.59 3.02 -8.23
C ALA A 304 -19.72 2.98 -6.96
N LEU A 305 -18.51 2.43 -7.07
CA LEU A 305 -17.53 2.45 -6.00
C LEU A 305 -17.17 3.91 -5.62
N VAL A 306 -16.74 4.70 -6.61
CA VAL A 306 -16.33 6.10 -6.38
C VAL A 306 -17.46 6.90 -5.75
N ALA A 307 -18.65 6.86 -6.33
CA ALA A 307 -19.79 7.66 -5.87
C ALA A 307 -20.40 7.18 -4.54
N GLY A 308 -20.32 5.89 -4.24
CA GLY A 308 -20.94 5.30 -3.06
C GLY A 308 -20.05 5.30 -1.82
N THR A 309 -18.72 5.52 -2.00
CA THR A 309 -17.77 5.37 -0.90
C THR A 309 -16.77 6.54 -0.79
N TRP A 310 -17.01 7.64 -1.49
CA TRP A 310 -16.07 8.77 -1.59
C TRP A 310 -15.73 9.39 -0.23
N ASP A 311 -16.67 9.43 0.69
CA ASP A 311 -16.54 10.05 2.00
C ASP A 311 -16.14 9.07 3.12
N THR A 312 -15.86 7.80 2.78
CA THR A 312 -15.36 6.81 3.73
C THR A 312 -13.94 7.20 4.20
N LYS A 313 -13.70 7.12 5.51
CA LYS A 313 -12.37 7.33 6.09
C LYS A 313 -11.66 5.99 6.21
N LEU A 314 -10.54 5.84 5.51
CA LEU A 314 -9.77 4.59 5.49
C LEU A 314 -8.42 4.75 6.18
N TRP A 315 -7.94 3.68 6.83
CA TRP A 315 -6.66 3.61 7.53
C TRP A 315 -5.47 3.90 6.62
N TRP A 316 -5.47 3.31 5.41
CA TRP A 316 -4.30 3.32 4.55
C TRP A 316 -3.97 4.71 3.96
N PRO A 317 -4.93 5.55 3.48
CA PRO A 317 -4.58 6.90 3.05
C PRO A 317 -3.99 7.75 4.17
N HIS A 318 -4.51 7.60 5.38
CA HIS A 318 -4.01 8.32 6.55
C HIS A 318 -2.62 7.84 6.97
N ALA A 319 -2.36 6.52 6.97
CA ALA A 319 -1.05 5.96 7.26
C ALA A 319 0.00 6.42 6.24
N GLU A 320 -0.33 6.39 4.94
CA GLU A 320 0.58 6.85 3.88
C GLU A 320 0.82 8.35 3.95
N ALA A 321 -0.22 9.14 4.21
CA ALA A 321 -0.11 10.59 4.37
C ALA A 321 0.80 10.98 5.53
N LEU A 322 0.73 10.28 6.66
CA LEU A 322 1.60 10.52 7.81
C LEU A 322 3.08 10.42 7.43
N TYR A 323 3.45 9.34 6.76
CA TYR A 323 4.84 9.16 6.36
C TYR A 323 5.26 10.14 5.27
N THR A 324 4.44 10.32 4.24
CA THR A 324 4.75 11.19 3.10
C THR A 324 4.96 12.64 3.54
N THR A 325 4.07 13.17 4.38
CA THR A 325 4.18 14.55 4.85
C THR A 325 5.41 14.76 5.74
N ALA A 326 5.71 13.84 6.66
CA ALA A 326 6.92 13.90 7.49
C ALA A 326 8.20 13.83 6.64
N LEU A 327 8.26 12.87 5.70
CA LEU A 327 9.41 12.68 4.82
C LEU A 327 9.69 13.91 3.96
N LEU A 328 8.66 14.40 3.27
CA LEU A 328 8.80 15.51 2.31
C LEU A 328 8.95 16.85 3.00
N ALA A 329 8.31 17.10 4.15
CA ALA A 329 8.57 18.28 4.97
C ALA A 329 10.04 18.39 5.32
N ARG A 330 10.62 17.27 5.77
CA ARG A 330 12.04 17.20 6.13
C ARG A 330 12.96 17.33 4.91
N ALA A 331 12.69 16.61 3.84
CA ALA A 331 13.53 16.60 2.64
C ALA A 331 13.53 17.95 1.90
N GLY A 332 12.39 18.63 1.84
CA GLY A 332 12.20 19.91 1.16
C GLY A 332 12.25 21.13 2.06
N GLY A 333 12.31 20.97 3.40
CA GLY A 333 12.28 22.10 4.34
C GLY A 333 10.96 22.91 4.26
N ARG A 334 9.83 22.26 4.03
CA ARG A 334 8.52 22.89 3.73
C ARG A 334 7.63 22.94 4.97
N ALA A 335 7.55 24.08 5.63
CA ALA A 335 6.70 24.30 6.81
C ALA A 335 5.21 24.01 6.58
N GLU A 336 4.72 24.13 5.37
CA GLU A 336 3.34 23.78 5.01
C GLU A 336 3.07 22.28 5.22
N LEU A 337 4.04 21.43 4.84
CA LEU A 337 3.92 19.96 5.04
C LEU A 337 4.09 19.56 6.51
N ASP A 338 4.86 20.34 7.31
CA ASP A 338 4.90 20.14 8.77
C ASP A 338 3.50 20.36 9.38
N HIS A 339 2.79 21.42 8.97
CA HIS A 339 1.41 21.65 9.42
C HIS A 339 0.44 20.54 8.99
N TRP A 340 0.55 20.06 7.74
CA TRP A 340 -0.26 18.94 7.27
C TRP A 340 0.05 17.67 8.07
N HIS A 341 1.33 17.41 8.36
CA HIS A 341 1.72 16.27 9.18
C HIS A 341 1.10 16.34 10.58
N GLU A 342 1.14 17.50 11.24
CA GLU A 342 0.52 17.69 12.56
C GLU A 342 -0.99 17.42 12.54
N TRP A 343 -1.72 17.95 11.56
CA TRP A 343 -3.18 17.74 11.45
C TRP A 343 -3.53 16.30 11.16
N LEU A 344 -2.81 15.67 10.25
CA LEU A 344 -2.97 14.24 9.91
C LEU A 344 -2.67 13.35 11.12
N ARG A 345 -1.58 13.61 11.85
CA ARG A 345 -1.23 12.90 13.06
C ARG A 345 -2.31 12.99 14.11
N ASP A 346 -2.74 14.20 14.43
CA ASP A 346 -3.75 14.44 15.47
C ASP A 346 -5.09 13.77 15.12
N TYR A 347 -5.52 13.87 13.86
CA TYR A 347 -6.72 13.17 13.40
C TYR A 347 -6.55 11.66 13.45
N THR A 348 -5.49 11.12 12.87
CA THR A 348 -5.27 9.70 12.70
C THR A 348 -5.16 8.98 14.02
N LEU A 349 -4.33 9.48 14.94
CA LEU A 349 -4.12 8.87 16.26
C LEU A 349 -5.32 9.01 17.19
N LYS A 350 -6.17 10.01 16.98
CA LYS A 350 -7.44 10.15 17.72
C LYS A 350 -8.51 9.20 17.17
N THR A 351 -8.49 8.93 15.86
CA THR A 351 -9.63 8.32 15.17
C THR A 351 -9.48 6.80 15.00
N PHE A 352 -8.34 6.31 14.55
CA PHE A 352 -8.20 4.93 14.11
C PHE A 352 -7.80 3.92 15.20
N PRO A 353 -6.87 4.18 16.13
CA PRO A 353 -6.50 3.23 17.17
C PRO A 353 -7.71 2.80 18.00
N ALA A 354 -7.87 1.51 18.24
CA ALA A 354 -8.96 0.99 19.06
C ALA A 354 -8.68 1.10 20.56
N GLY A 355 -7.40 0.96 20.94
CA GLY A 355 -6.95 1.07 22.33
C GLY A 355 -5.57 0.46 22.52
N PRO A 356 -5.02 0.51 23.74
CA PRO A 356 -3.73 -0.11 24.03
C PRO A 356 -3.75 -1.62 23.77
N GLY A 357 -2.77 -2.12 23.03
CA GLY A 357 -2.65 -3.53 22.67
C GLY A 357 -3.63 -4.00 21.59
N GLU A 358 -4.39 -3.08 20.99
CA GLU A 358 -5.37 -3.39 19.96
C GLU A 358 -4.97 -2.79 18.62
N GLU A 359 -5.39 -3.44 17.55
CA GLU A 359 -5.18 -2.98 16.18
C GLU A 359 -6.20 -1.87 15.82
N TRP A 360 -5.93 -1.08 14.78
CA TRP A 360 -6.80 0.02 14.37
C TRP A 360 -8.17 -0.45 13.90
N ILE A 361 -9.22 0.37 14.15
CA ILE A 361 -10.50 0.27 13.44
C ILE A 361 -10.31 0.89 12.06
N GLN A 362 -10.10 0.06 11.05
CA GLN A 362 -9.53 0.45 9.75
C GLN A 362 -10.51 1.19 8.83
N ILE A 363 -11.80 0.91 8.94
CA ILE A 363 -12.84 1.46 8.07
C ILE A 363 -13.81 2.26 8.92
N ARG A 364 -14.02 3.52 8.55
CA ARG A 364 -14.88 4.44 9.28
C ARG A 364 -15.77 5.24 8.34
N ARG A 365 -16.91 5.67 8.85
CA ARG A 365 -17.78 6.64 8.19
C ARG A 365 -17.09 8.02 8.14
N ARG A 366 -17.66 8.94 7.41
CA ARG A 366 -17.16 10.31 7.29
C ARG A 366 -17.00 11.01 8.64
N ASP A 367 -17.92 10.79 9.57
CA ASP A 367 -17.88 11.35 10.93
C ASP A 367 -16.86 10.67 11.87
N GLY A 368 -16.09 9.70 11.37
CA GLY A 368 -15.12 8.94 12.14
C GLY A 368 -15.68 7.76 12.93
N SER A 369 -16.98 7.50 12.92
CA SER A 369 -17.56 6.31 13.57
C SER A 369 -17.19 5.04 12.81
N PRO A 370 -17.03 3.86 13.50
CA PRO A 370 -16.73 2.59 12.85
C PRO A 370 -17.74 2.22 11.77
N LEU A 371 -17.25 1.67 10.64
CA LEU A 371 -18.07 1.16 9.55
C LEU A 371 -17.70 -0.30 9.28
N ASP A 372 -18.66 -1.19 9.45
CA ASP A 372 -18.46 -2.62 9.22
C ASP A 372 -18.81 -2.97 7.77
N GLU A 373 -17.86 -2.71 6.87
CA GLU A 373 -17.96 -2.99 5.44
C GLU A 373 -16.63 -3.58 4.93
N VAL A 374 -16.69 -4.19 3.75
CA VAL A 374 -15.50 -4.69 3.04
C VAL A 374 -14.99 -3.61 2.10
N VAL A 375 -13.69 -3.32 2.19
CA VAL A 375 -12.98 -2.43 1.28
C VAL A 375 -11.90 -3.25 0.57
N ALA A 376 -12.00 -3.39 -0.75
CA ALA A 376 -11.16 -4.21 -1.61
C ALA A 376 -11.23 -5.72 -1.29
N LEU A 377 -10.67 -6.16 -0.18
CA LEU A 377 -10.65 -7.54 0.30
C LEU A 377 -11.35 -7.65 1.65
N PRO A 378 -11.94 -8.80 1.99
CA PRO A 378 -12.54 -9.04 3.30
C PRO A 378 -11.45 -9.35 4.35
N VAL A 379 -10.51 -8.43 4.52
CA VAL A 379 -9.33 -8.60 5.39
C VAL A 379 -9.09 -7.33 6.21
N LYS A 380 -8.51 -7.49 7.40
CA LYS A 380 -7.72 -6.43 8.04
C LYS A 380 -6.34 -6.42 7.40
N ASP A 381 -5.76 -5.25 7.24
CA ASP A 381 -4.46 -5.09 6.62
C ASP A 381 -3.42 -4.60 7.65
N PRO A 382 -2.41 -5.40 7.96
CA PRO A 382 -1.35 -4.96 8.86
C PRO A 382 -0.36 -4.00 8.21
N PHE A 383 -0.32 -3.99 6.87
CA PHE A 383 0.82 -3.51 6.12
C PHE A 383 0.99 -1.98 6.15
N HIS A 384 -0.02 -1.23 5.72
CA HIS A 384 0.10 0.23 5.61
C HIS A 384 0.38 0.91 6.95
N ILE A 385 -0.33 0.49 8.00
CA ILE A 385 -0.15 1.02 9.36
C ILE A 385 1.25 0.73 9.86
N ALA A 386 1.62 -0.55 9.89
CA ALA A 386 2.91 -0.96 10.43
C ALA A 386 4.08 -0.45 9.58
N ARG A 387 3.95 -0.42 8.25
CA ARG A 387 4.95 0.17 7.35
C ARG A 387 5.16 1.65 7.64
N SER A 388 4.08 2.43 7.73
CA SER A 388 4.16 3.86 7.99
C SER A 388 4.79 4.16 9.36
N LEU A 389 4.34 3.48 10.43
CA LEU A 389 4.90 3.66 11.77
C LEU A 389 6.38 3.26 11.84
N LEU A 390 6.78 2.18 11.15
CA LEU A 390 8.17 1.75 11.05
C LEU A 390 9.03 2.80 10.35
N LEU A 391 8.58 3.29 9.19
CA LEU A 391 9.29 4.30 8.41
C LEU A 391 9.39 5.64 9.14
N LEU A 392 8.36 6.03 9.91
CA LEU A 392 8.40 7.20 10.79
C LEU A 392 9.43 7.02 11.92
N ALA A 393 9.46 5.85 12.55
CA ALA A 393 10.46 5.55 13.59
C ALA A 393 11.90 5.56 13.04
N GLU A 394 12.10 5.06 11.81
CA GLU A 394 13.39 5.13 11.10
C GLU A 394 13.78 6.59 10.78
N LEU A 395 12.82 7.37 10.24
CA LEU A 395 13.04 8.77 9.89
C LEU A 395 13.48 9.60 11.09
N ASP A 396 12.88 9.37 12.25
CA ASP A 396 13.21 10.10 13.47
C ASP A 396 14.54 9.67 14.10
N LYS A 397 14.98 8.41 13.90
CA LYS A 397 16.31 7.96 14.35
C LYS A 397 17.44 8.72 13.67
N GLU A 398 17.28 9.13 12.42
CA GLU A 398 18.31 9.89 11.69
C GLU A 398 18.55 11.31 12.26
N ILE A 399 17.73 11.77 13.21
CA ILE A 399 17.85 13.08 13.88
C ILE A 399 18.67 13.00 15.16
N GLN A 400 18.79 11.82 15.79
CA GLN A 400 19.51 11.60 17.05
C GLN A 400 20.96 11.20 16.80
#